data_f6fc80474a7e45a8850c68a772d3a226
#
_entry.id   f6fc80474a7e45a8850c68a772d3a226
#
_cell.length_a   1.000
_cell.length_b   1.000
_cell.length_c   1.000
_cell.angle_alpha   90.00
_cell.angle_beta   90.00
_cell.angle_gamma   90.00
#
_symmetry.space_group_name_H-M   'P 1'
#
loop_
_entity.id
_entity.type
_entity.pdbx_description
1 polymer ?
#
loop_
_entity_poly.entity_id
_entity_poly.type
_entity_poly.pdbx_seq_one_letter_code
_entity_poly.pdbx_strand_id
1 'polypeptide(L)'
;MVINACEKAFKVAKPLIINSDQGSQFTSEKYRDFIRTNGIRQSMDGKSRWADNIMIERWFRSFKYEEAYLTEYANLKEAREKIGEYIYAYNFERCHQAINNQRHAEVYYPAMLLDDARVAA
;
A
#
# COMPACT_ATOMS: atom_id res chain seq x y z
N MET A 1 -2.41 -3.25 -15.16
CA MET A 1 -1.45 -3.41 -14.03
C MET A 1 -2.02 -2.91 -12.72
N VAL A 2 -2.50 -1.67 -12.65
CA VAL A 2 -3.09 -1.12 -11.41
C VAL A 2 -4.32 -1.91 -10.98
N ILE A 3 -5.21 -2.25 -11.91
CA ILE A 3 -6.41 -3.03 -11.60
C ILE A 3 -6.05 -4.40 -11.02
N ASN A 4 -5.04 -5.08 -11.57
CA ASN A 4 -4.60 -6.37 -11.06
C ASN A 4 -4.06 -6.27 -9.63
N ALA A 5 -3.31 -5.21 -9.33
CA ALA A 5 -2.82 -4.97 -7.97
C ALA A 5 -3.98 -4.73 -7.01
N CYS A 6 -4.98 -3.95 -7.42
CA CYS A 6 -6.17 -3.70 -6.61
C CYS A 6 -6.99 -4.97 -6.39
N GLU A 7 -7.14 -5.80 -7.42
CA GLU A 7 -7.85 -7.08 -7.27
C GLU A 7 -7.24 -7.96 -6.19
N LYS A 8 -5.91 -8.03 -6.17
CA LYS A 8 -5.19 -8.80 -5.14
C LYS A 8 -5.39 -8.19 -3.74
N ALA A 9 -5.29 -6.88 -3.65
CA ALA A 9 -5.46 -6.18 -2.38
C ALA A 9 -6.89 -6.33 -1.84
N PHE A 10 -7.90 -6.26 -2.71
CA PHE A 10 -9.31 -6.33 -2.31
C PHE A 10 -9.74 -7.73 -1.89
N LYS A 11 -8.98 -8.75 -2.23
CA LYS A 11 -9.22 -10.10 -1.68
C LYS A 11 -8.92 -10.17 -0.19
N VAL A 12 -8.02 -9.34 0.29
CA VAL A 12 -7.69 -9.26 1.71
C VAL A 12 -8.67 -8.36 2.44
N ALA A 13 -8.82 -7.13 2.00
CA ALA A 13 -9.76 -6.18 2.57
C ALA A 13 -10.07 -5.10 1.54
N LYS A 14 -11.33 -4.65 1.49
CA LYS A 14 -11.73 -3.53 0.63
C LYS A 14 -11.73 -2.24 1.42
N PRO A 15 -11.06 -1.18 0.93
CA PRO A 15 -11.13 0.12 1.57
C PRO A 15 -12.51 0.77 1.33
N LEU A 16 -12.86 1.71 2.16
CA LEU A 16 -14.05 2.54 1.92
C LEU A 16 -13.77 3.59 0.85
N ILE A 17 -12.57 4.14 0.87
CA ILE A 17 -12.11 5.18 -0.05
C ILE A 17 -10.72 4.81 -0.53
N ILE A 18 -10.48 4.93 -1.83
CA ILE A 18 -9.14 4.82 -2.40
C ILE A 18 -8.73 6.19 -2.94
N ASN A 19 -7.55 6.65 -2.56
CA ASN A 19 -7.02 7.93 -2.99
C ASN A 19 -5.88 7.74 -4.00
N SER A 20 -5.83 8.60 -5.00
CA SER A 20 -4.76 8.59 -5.98
C SER A 20 -4.46 10.00 -6.47
N ASP A 21 -3.38 10.17 -7.21
CA ASP A 21 -3.15 11.38 -7.98
C ASP A 21 -4.01 11.37 -9.25
N GLN A 22 -3.82 12.35 -10.13
CA GLN A 22 -4.57 12.46 -11.38
C GLN A 22 -3.87 11.77 -12.56
N GLY A 23 -3.05 10.75 -12.29
CA GLY A 23 -2.40 9.98 -13.33
C GLY A 23 -3.39 9.34 -14.30
N SER A 24 -2.99 9.16 -15.55
CA SER A 24 -3.88 8.64 -16.58
C SER A 24 -4.46 7.26 -16.25
N GLN A 25 -3.69 6.42 -15.56
CA GLN A 25 -4.13 5.10 -15.14
C GLN A 25 -5.29 5.15 -14.14
N PHE A 26 -5.37 6.22 -13.33
CA PHE A 26 -6.42 6.39 -12.33
C PHE A 26 -7.63 7.19 -12.85
N THR A 27 -7.47 7.91 -13.95
CA THR A 27 -8.56 8.67 -14.58
C THR A 27 -9.23 7.90 -15.70
N SER A 28 -8.70 6.74 -16.09
CA SER A 28 -9.28 5.92 -17.14
C SER A 28 -10.68 5.44 -16.77
N GLU A 29 -11.54 5.32 -17.75
CA GLU A 29 -12.90 4.84 -17.54
C GLU A 29 -12.92 3.41 -16.99
N LYS A 30 -12.02 2.58 -17.47
CA LYS A 30 -11.88 1.19 -17.02
C LYS A 30 -11.55 1.10 -15.52
N TYR A 31 -10.63 1.92 -15.04
CA TYR A 31 -10.27 1.95 -13.62
C TYR A 31 -11.42 2.49 -12.78
N ARG A 32 -12.05 3.58 -13.22
CA ARG A 32 -13.17 4.17 -12.49
C ARG A 32 -14.34 3.19 -12.36
N ASP A 33 -14.66 2.47 -13.44
CA ASP A 33 -15.72 1.47 -13.42
C ASP A 33 -15.39 0.32 -12.50
N PHE A 34 -14.12 -0.13 -12.50
CA PHE A 34 -13.65 -1.18 -11.61
C PHE A 34 -13.83 -0.79 -10.14
N ILE A 35 -13.43 0.42 -9.76
CA ILE A 35 -13.55 0.91 -8.38
C ILE A 35 -15.01 1.04 -7.98
N ARG A 36 -15.85 1.60 -8.86
CA ARG A 36 -17.28 1.77 -8.59
C ARG A 36 -17.98 0.42 -8.44
N THR A 37 -17.67 -0.54 -9.30
CA THR A 37 -18.25 -1.89 -9.25
C THR A 37 -17.92 -2.60 -7.94
N ASN A 38 -16.75 -2.32 -7.36
CA ASN A 38 -16.36 -2.87 -6.08
C ASN A 38 -16.96 -2.13 -4.88
N GLY A 39 -17.79 -1.11 -5.11
CA GLY A 39 -18.42 -0.36 -4.03
C GLY A 39 -17.49 0.58 -3.29
N ILE A 40 -16.39 0.99 -3.90
CA ILE A 40 -15.37 1.83 -3.28
C ILE A 40 -15.52 3.26 -3.82
N ARG A 41 -15.36 4.25 -2.93
CA ARG A 41 -15.34 5.65 -3.33
C ARG A 41 -13.94 6.01 -3.80
N GLN A 42 -13.85 6.72 -4.91
CA GLN A 42 -12.59 7.21 -5.45
C GLN A 42 -12.38 8.67 -5.05
N SER A 43 -11.21 8.95 -4.48
CA SER A 43 -10.75 10.29 -4.15
C SER A 43 -9.51 10.58 -4.97
N MET A 44 -9.38 11.79 -5.47
CA MET A 44 -8.18 12.22 -6.21
C MET A 44 -7.59 13.46 -5.59
N ASP A 45 -6.25 13.52 -5.62
CA ASP A 45 -5.52 14.73 -5.23
C ASP A 45 -5.92 15.88 -6.15
N GLY A 46 -6.08 17.06 -5.59
CA GLY A 46 -6.37 18.25 -6.37
C GLY A 46 -5.21 18.61 -7.29
N LYS A 47 -5.53 19.27 -8.41
CA LYS A 47 -4.51 19.76 -9.33
C LYS A 47 -3.58 20.72 -8.60
N SER A 48 -2.27 20.51 -8.73
CA SER A 48 -1.24 21.32 -8.06
C SER A 48 -1.23 21.18 -6.53
N ARG A 49 -1.90 20.19 -5.98
CA ARG A 49 -1.91 19.91 -4.54
C ARG A 49 -0.99 18.74 -4.21
N TRP A 50 0.31 18.96 -4.33
CA TRP A 50 1.30 17.94 -4.02
C TRP A 50 1.19 17.41 -2.58
N ALA A 51 0.73 18.23 -1.63
CA ALA A 51 0.56 17.84 -0.23
C ALA A 51 -0.51 16.77 -0.03
N ASP A 52 -1.48 16.64 -0.94
CA ASP A 52 -2.53 15.62 -0.85
C ASP A 52 -1.98 14.20 -0.97
N ASN A 53 -0.77 14.06 -1.56
CA ASN A 53 -0.14 12.75 -1.77
C ASN A 53 1.07 12.52 -0.84
N ILE A 54 1.22 13.35 0.20
CA ILE A 54 2.41 13.35 1.05
C ILE A 54 2.63 12.03 1.80
N MET A 55 1.54 11.31 2.14
CA MET A 55 1.65 10.06 2.90
C MET A 55 2.37 8.98 2.10
N ILE A 56 1.99 8.78 0.86
CA ILE A 56 2.65 7.78 0.01
C ILE A 56 4.06 8.21 -0.38
N GLU A 57 4.28 9.50 -0.59
CA GLU A 57 5.62 10.03 -0.86
C GLU A 57 6.55 9.83 0.33
N ARG A 58 6.06 10.01 1.54
CA ARG A 58 6.84 9.76 2.75
C ARG A 58 7.18 8.28 2.90
N TRP A 59 6.26 7.39 2.55
CA TRP A 59 6.52 5.96 2.55
C TRP A 59 7.63 5.59 1.56
N PHE A 60 7.56 6.13 0.32
CA PHE A 60 8.60 5.90 -0.67
C PHE A 60 9.97 6.39 -0.22
N ARG A 61 10.01 7.51 0.49
CA ARG A 61 11.26 8.00 1.06
C ARG A 61 11.84 7.01 2.07
N SER A 62 11.02 6.51 2.98
CA SER A 62 11.44 5.51 3.96
C SER A 62 11.97 4.25 3.27
N PHE A 63 11.24 3.77 2.27
CA PHE A 63 11.65 2.60 1.51
C PHE A 63 13.01 2.82 0.82
N LYS A 64 13.22 3.96 0.19
CA LYS A 64 14.47 4.25 -0.51
C LYS A 64 15.66 4.24 0.44
N TYR A 65 15.56 4.89 1.59
CA TYR A 65 16.67 5.01 2.52
C TYR A 65 16.87 3.78 3.38
N GLU A 66 15.84 3.05 3.71
CA GLU A 66 15.93 1.88 4.58
C GLU A 66 16.17 0.57 3.81
N GLU A 67 15.78 0.49 2.56
CA GLU A 67 15.89 -0.75 1.77
C GLU A 67 16.59 -0.54 0.44
N ALA A 68 16.06 0.29 -0.46
CA ALA A 68 16.50 0.34 -1.85
C ALA A 68 17.95 0.77 -2.01
N TYR A 69 18.39 1.80 -1.28
CA TYR A 69 19.76 2.31 -1.37
C TYR A 69 20.77 1.46 -0.63
N LEU A 70 20.34 0.65 0.33
CA LEU A 70 21.21 -0.18 1.15
C LEU A 70 21.39 -1.60 0.58
N THR A 71 20.59 -1.97 -0.40
CA THR A 71 20.53 -3.35 -0.90
C THR A 71 20.76 -3.39 -2.40
N GLU A 72 21.64 -4.29 -2.84
CA GLU A 72 21.78 -4.63 -4.25
C GLU A 72 20.97 -5.89 -4.53
N TYR A 73 20.16 -5.84 -5.57
CA TYR A 73 19.34 -6.99 -5.97
C TYR A 73 19.98 -7.69 -7.16
N ALA A 74 20.26 -8.98 -7.02
CA ALA A 74 20.90 -9.76 -8.08
C ALA A 74 19.98 -9.96 -9.28
N ASN A 75 18.67 -10.04 -9.06
CA ASN A 75 17.67 -10.24 -10.10
C ASN A 75 16.30 -9.79 -9.61
N LEU A 76 15.30 -9.86 -10.49
CA LEU A 76 13.94 -9.45 -10.18
C LEU A 76 13.30 -10.29 -9.08
N LYS A 77 13.60 -11.60 -9.05
CA LYS A 77 13.06 -12.50 -8.03
C LYS A 77 13.54 -12.10 -6.64
N GLU A 78 14.84 -11.85 -6.49
CA GLU A 78 15.42 -11.40 -5.22
C GLU A 78 14.85 -10.06 -4.79
N ALA A 79 14.69 -9.12 -5.73
CA ALA A 79 14.08 -7.83 -5.45
C ALA A 79 12.66 -7.98 -4.90
N ARG A 80 11.84 -8.82 -5.51
CA ARG A 80 10.47 -9.08 -5.04
C ARG A 80 10.44 -9.67 -3.65
N GLU A 81 11.31 -10.61 -3.36
CA GLU A 81 11.39 -11.24 -2.04
C GLU A 81 11.78 -10.23 -0.96
N LYS A 82 12.84 -9.47 -1.18
CA LYS A 82 13.34 -8.50 -0.20
C LYS A 82 12.40 -7.31 0.00
N ILE A 83 11.83 -6.80 -1.08
CA ILE A 83 10.84 -5.72 -0.99
C ILE A 83 9.59 -6.21 -0.27
N GLY A 84 9.15 -7.44 -0.56
CA GLY A 84 8.03 -8.06 0.14
C GLY A 84 8.26 -8.19 1.63
N GLU A 85 9.46 -8.58 2.05
CA GLU A 85 9.84 -8.64 3.46
C GLU A 85 9.83 -7.27 4.12
N TYR A 86 10.31 -6.24 3.42
CA TYR A 86 10.27 -4.87 3.93
C TYR A 86 8.83 -4.39 4.13
N ILE A 87 7.96 -4.63 3.16
CA ILE A 87 6.56 -4.24 3.25
C ILE A 87 5.86 -4.99 4.39
N TYR A 88 6.15 -6.27 4.53
CA TYR A 88 5.61 -7.06 5.64
C TYR A 88 6.01 -6.48 6.98
N ALA A 89 7.29 -6.21 7.18
CA ALA A 89 7.80 -5.66 8.43
C ALA A 89 7.18 -4.28 8.72
N TYR A 90 7.02 -3.46 7.69
CA TYR A 90 6.43 -2.13 7.83
C TYR A 90 4.98 -2.20 8.30
N ASN A 91 4.20 -3.13 7.76
CA ASN A 91 2.78 -3.23 8.07
C ASN A 91 2.45 -4.09 9.29
N PHE A 92 3.22 -5.15 9.54
CA PHE A 92 2.90 -6.15 10.55
C PHE A 92 3.81 -6.13 11.78
N GLU A 93 5.00 -5.61 11.67
CA GLU A 93 5.98 -5.66 12.75
C GLU A 93 6.31 -4.29 13.33
N ARG A 94 6.40 -3.27 12.48
CA ARG A 94 6.78 -1.93 12.91
C ARG A 94 5.63 -1.18 13.55
N CYS A 95 5.87 -0.63 14.74
CA CYS A 95 4.94 0.27 15.41
C CYS A 95 5.15 1.70 14.91
N HIS A 96 4.06 2.46 14.77
CA HIS A 96 4.10 3.82 14.23
C HIS A 96 3.52 4.81 15.22
N GLN A 97 4.29 5.85 15.53
CA GLN A 97 3.90 6.85 16.51
C GLN A 97 2.60 7.58 16.11
N ALA A 98 2.41 7.86 14.82
CA ALA A 98 1.24 8.56 14.32
C ALA A 98 -0.08 7.81 14.59
N ILE A 99 -0.03 6.53 14.85
CA ILE A 99 -1.19 5.70 15.17
C ILE A 99 -1.05 5.06 16.57
N ASN A 100 -0.58 5.84 17.54
CA ASN A 100 -0.43 5.43 18.93
C ASN A 100 0.49 4.22 19.13
N ASN A 101 1.58 4.16 18.37
CA ASN A 101 2.56 3.08 18.41
C ASN A 101 1.97 1.70 18.07
N GLN A 102 0.91 1.69 17.29
CA GLN A 102 0.34 0.45 16.76
C GLN A 102 0.95 0.10 15.41
N ARG A 103 0.81 -1.17 15.03
CA ARG A 103 1.17 -1.62 13.68
C ARG A 103 0.04 -1.26 12.71
N HIS A 104 0.37 -1.00 11.46
CA HIS A 104 -0.65 -0.67 10.47
C HIS A 104 -1.72 -1.73 10.34
N ALA A 105 -1.34 -3.02 10.38
CA ALA A 105 -2.31 -4.11 10.29
C ALA A 105 -3.33 -4.11 11.44
N GLU A 106 -2.91 -3.73 12.63
CA GLU A 106 -3.82 -3.66 13.78
C GLU A 106 -4.94 -2.64 13.59
N VAL A 107 -4.60 -1.51 12.94
CA VAL A 107 -5.55 -0.42 12.73
C VAL A 107 -6.41 -0.67 11.48
N TYR A 108 -5.79 -1.11 10.40
CA TYR A 108 -6.48 -1.25 9.12
C TYR A 108 -7.40 -2.47 9.07
N TYR A 109 -6.88 -3.63 9.44
CA TYR A 109 -7.67 -4.87 9.39
C TYR A 109 -7.10 -5.89 10.37
N PRO A 110 -7.50 -5.82 11.65
CA PRO A 110 -6.92 -6.69 12.69
C PRO A 110 -6.99 -8.18 12.39
N ALA A 111 -8.00 -8.66 11.66
CA ALA A 111 -8.12 -10.07 11.30
C ALA A 111 -6.95 -10.57 10.45
N MET A 112 -6.23 -9.69 9.74
CA MET A 112 -5.04 -10.09 8.98
C MET A 112 -3.96 -10.69 9.87
N LEU A 113 -3.88 -10.29 11.13
CA LEU A 113 -2.89 -10.80 12.06
C LEU A 113 -3.16 -12.27 12.42
N LEU A 114 -4.41 -12.69 12.40
CA LEU A 114 -4.80 -14.06 12.70
C LEU A 114 -4.53 -15.01 11.54
N ASP A 115 -4.62 -14.50 10.31
CA ASP A 115 -4.46 -15.30 9.10
C ASP A 115 -3.01 -15.39 8.62
N ASP A 116 -2.11 -14.57 9.16
CA ASP A 116 -0.72 -14.56 8.75
C ASP A 116 0.08 -15.59 9.56
N ALA A 117 0.58 -16.62 8.87
CA ALA A 117 1.33 -17.71 9.51
C ALA A 117 2.60 -17.23 10.23
N ARG A 118 3.24 -16.15 9.75
CA ARG A 118 4.42 -15.61 10.39
C ARG A 118 4.10 -14.89 11.70
N VAL A 119 2.91 -14.32 11.79
CA VAL A 119 2.44 -13.69 13.02
C VAL A 119 1.99 -14.75 14.02
N ALA A 120 1.34 -15.82 13.54
CA ALA A 120 0.88 -16.92 14.37
C ALA A 120 2.02 -17.80 14.92
N ALA A 121 3.14 -17.81 14.21
CA ALA A 121 4.32 -18.56 14.66
C ALA A 121 5.08 -17.79 15.72
#